data_e4bc60e9929db7ed67f15f3863b6b304
#
_entry.id   e4bc60e9929db7ed67f15f3863b6b304
#
_cell.length_a   1.000
_cell.length_b   1.000
_cell.length_c   1.000
_cell.angle_alpha   90.00
_cell.angle_beta   90.00
_cell.angle_gamma   90.00
#
_symmetry.space_group_name_H-M   'P 1'
#
loop_
_entity.id
_entity.type
_entity.pdbx_description
1 polymer ?
#
loop_
_entity_poly.entity_id
_entity_poly.type
_entity_poly.pdbx_seq_one_letter_code
_entity_poly.pdbx_strand_id
1 'polypeptide(L)'
;MSSRPVVLVTGAAKRLGRSIALDLGAHGFDVAVHYRASAAEADEVVVELTRLGVAAAAFGADLSSEAACRELVPTVVAQLGRLDAIVNNASTFEYDTVETFSYGAMERHWRANTGPPIVLAGALHRHLCTRGATGCVVNLLDQKLWNPNPDHLSYTLSKAALQAATVALAQALAPIVRVCGVAPGVTLPSGPMTIERFEAARRMTPLERSSTPADIASAVRFLIGAPAITGTTLLVDGGQHLAGQPRDVLFLSAEAS
;
A
#
# COMPACT_ATOMS: atom_id res chain seq x y z
N MET A 1 13.19 -19.69 16.42
CA MET A 1 12.49 -18.58 15.78
C MET A 1 13.43 -17.95 14.76
N SER A 2 12.95 -17.57 13.59
CA SER A 2 13.75 -16.91 12.56
C SER A 2 14.36 -15.61 13.10
N SER A 3 15.62 -15.33 12.73
CA SER A 3 16.26 -14.04 13.03
C SER A 3 15.86 -12.96 12.01
N ARG A 4 15.16 -13.33 10.94
CA ARG A 4 14.76 -12.45 9.86
C ARG A 4 13.68 -11.46 10.33
N PRO A 5 13.69 -10.21 9.82
CA PRO A 5 12.60 -9.28 10.08
C PRO A 5 11.30 -9.75 9.40
N VAL A 6 10.18 -9.55 10.09
CA VAL A 6 8.84 -9.90 9.60
C VAL A 6 8.13 -8.65 9.10
N VAL A 7 7.55 -8.72 7.91
CA VAL A 7 6.76 -7.64 7.30
C VAL A 7 5.34 -8.11 7.03
N LEU A 8 4.35 -7.35 7.51
CA LEU A 8 2.95 -7.52 7.14
C LEU A 8 2.67 -6.71 5.86
N VAL A 9 2.15 -7.35 4.82
CA VAL A 9 1.68 -6.67 3.60
C VAL A 9 0.16 -6.81 3.50
N THR A 10 -0.57 -5.69 3.59
CA THR A 10 -2.03 -5.74 3.47
C THR A 10 -2.48 -5.84 2.01
N GLY A 11 -3.49 -6.69 1.73
CA GLY A 11 -3.93 -6.95 0.36
C GLY A 11 -2.87 -7.64 -0.49
N ALA A 12 -2.09 -8.56 0.11
CA ALA A 12 -0.92 -9.18 -0.51
C ALA A 12 -1.23 -10.37 -1.42
N ALA A 13 -2.48 -10.83 -1.50
CA ALA A 13 -2.84 -12.01 -2.30
C ALA A 13 -2.71 -11.78 -3.82
N LYS A 14 -2.88 -10.54 -4.30
CA LYS A 14 -2.98 -10.22 -5.73
C LYS A 14 -2.25 -8.93 -6.09
N ARG A 15 -2.04 -8.76 -7.42
CA ARG A 15 -1.62 -7.50 -8.02
C ARG A 15 -0.36 -6.92 -7.34
N LEU A 16 -0.38 -5.62 -7.03
CA LEU A 16 0.77 -4.90 -6.46
C LEU A 16 1.20 -5.47 -5.10
N GLY A 17 0.25 -5.78 -4.21
CA GLY A 17 0.55 -6.36 -2.91
C GLY A 17 1.31 -7.69 -2.99
N ARG A 18 0.92 -8.56 -3.95
CA ARG A 18 1.64 -9.81 -4.24
C ARG A 18 3.09 -9.55 -4.69
N SER A 19 3.27 -8.58 -5.60
CA SER A 19 4.61 -8.23 -6.09
C SER A 19 5.51 -7.69 -4.97
N ILE A 20 4.96 -6.85 -4.08
CA ILE A 20 5.67 -6.34 -2.90
C ILE A 20 6.03 -7.48 -1.95
N ALA A 21 5.09 -8.39 -1.65
CA ALA A 21 5.33 -9.52 -0.77
C ALA A 21 6.45 -10.43 -1.28
N LEU A 22 6.43 -10.77 -2.57
CA LEU A 22 7.44 -11.62 -3.19
C LEU A 22 8.82 -10.95 -3.26
N ASP A 23 8.89 -9.64 -3.58
CA ASP A 23 10.16 -8.89 -3.56
C ASP A 23 10.77 -8.89 -2.15
N LEU A 24 9.96 -8.63 -1.12
CA LEU A 24 10.43 -8.66 0.27
C LEU A 24 10.95 -10.05 0.66
N GLY A 25 10.22 -11.11 0.30
CA GLY A 25 10.67 -12.49 0.52
C GLY A 25 12.00 -12.80 -0.17
N ALA A 26 12.14 -12.41 -1.44
CA ALA A 26 13.38 -12.59 -2.20
C ALA A 26 14.59 -11.84 -1.59
N HIS A 27 14.32 -10.81 -0.77
CA HIS A 27 15.36 -10.03 -0.08
C HIS A 27 15.46 -10.35 1.43
N GLY A 28 14.98 -11.53 1.84
CA GLY A 28 15.26 -12.09 3.16
C GLY A 28 14.32 -11.64 4.28
N PHE A 29 13.15 -11.11 3.96
CA PHE A 29 12.10 -10.86 4.95
C PHE A 29 11.17 -12.07 5.08
N ASP A 30 10.76 -12.38 6.29
CA ASP A 30 9.60 -13.24 6.53
C ASP A 30 8.32 -12.39 6.32
N VAL A 31 7.27 -12.99 5.72
CA VAL A 31 6.14 -12.20 5.22
C VAL A 31 4.80 -12.69 5.77
N ALA A 32 4.06 -11.79 6.40
CA ALA A 32 2.65 -11.98 6.73
C ALA A 32 1.80 -11.50 5.53
N VAL A 33 1.14 -12.42 4.86
CA VAL A 33 0.33 -12.20 3.65
C VAL A 33 -1.11 -11.95 4.07
N HIS A 34 -1.53 -10.67 4.14
CA HIS A 34 -2.92 -10.37 4.48
C HIS A 34 -3.82 -10.37 3.25
N TYR A 35 -5.04 -10.90 3.41
CA TYR A 35 -6.11 -10.88 2.41
C TYR A 35 -7.48 -10.62 3.06
N ARG A 36 -8.48 -10.20 2.27
CA ARG A 36 -9.88 -10.06 2.72
C ARG A 36 -10.72 -11.28 2.32
N ALA A 37 -10.78 -11.59 1.02
CA ALA A 37 -11.61 -12.66 0.48
C ALA A 37 -10.85 -13.64 -0.45
N SER A 38 -9.57 -13.37 -0.75
CA SER A 38 -8.75 -14.12 -1.71
C SER A 38 -7.85 -15.12 -0.98
N ALA A 39 -8.43 -16.09 -0.27
CA ALA A 39 -7.68 -17.06 0.53
C ALA A 39 -6.78 -17.95 -0.34
N ALA A 40 -7.32 -18.53 -1.42
CA ALA A 40 -6.55 -19.41 -2.29
C ALA A 40 -5.32 -18.72 -2.89
N GLU A 41 -5.49 -17.49 -3.39
CA GLU A 41 -4.37 -16.73 -3.95
C GLU A 41 -3.37 -16.28 -2.86
N ALA A 42 -3.82 -16.06 -1.63
CA ALA A 42 -2.92 -15.79 -0.52
C ALA A 42 -2.07 -17.03 -0.18
N ASP A 43 -2.67 -18.21 -0.19
CA ASP A 43 -1.96 -19.48 0.02
C ASP A 43 -0.94 -19.75 -1.10
N GLU A 44 -1.26 -19.43 -2.36
CA GLU A 44 -0.30 -19.49 -3.46
C GLU A 44 0.93 -18.60 -3.21
N VAL A 45 0.71 -17.36 -2.74
CA VAL A 45 1.80 -16.45 -2.37
C VAL A 45 2.65 -17.00 -1.23
N VAL A 46 2.03 -17.61 -0.22
CA VAL A 46 2.73 -18.26 0.89
C VAL A 46 3.61 -19.41 0.39
N VAL A 47 3.09 -20.25 -0.54
CA VAL A 47 3.88 -21.33 -1.15
C VAL A 47 5.09 -20.78 -1.90
N GLU A 48 4.93 -19.70 -2.69
CA GLU A 48 6.03 -19.08 -3.42
C GLU A 48 7.10 -18.51 -2.46
N LEU A 49 6.68 -17.80 -1.41
CA LEU A 49 7.56 -17.26 -0.38
C LEU A 49 8.35 -18.37 0.34
N THR A 50 7.67 -19.47 0.66
CA THR A 50 8.30 -20.65 1.27
C THR A 50 9.36 -21.27 0.36
N ARG A 51 9.13 -21.29 -0.96
CA ARG A 51 10.15 -21.73 -1.94
C ARG A 51 11.37 -20.81 -2.01
N LEU A 52 11.20 -19.53 -1.68
CA LEU A 52 12.32 -18.59 -1.52
C LEU A 52 13.10 -18.81 -0.20
N GLY A 53 12.66 -19.73 0.66
CA GLY A 53 13.32 -20.09 1.91
C GLY A 53 13.03 -19.11 3.06
N VAL A 54 11.95 -18.34 3.01
CA VAL A 54 11.49 -17.45 4.09
C VAL A 54 10.24 -18.00 4.75
N ALA A 55 10.01 -17.63 6.01
CA ALA A 55 8.76 -17.95 6.69
C ALA A 55 7.64 -17.05 6.16
N ALA A 56 6.49 -17.64 5.87
CA ALA A 56 5.31 -16.91 5.44
C ALA A 56 4.03 -17.56 5.97
N ALA A 57 3.00 -16.74 6.20
CA ALA A 57 1.67 -17.22 6.57
C ALA A 57 0.60 -16.27 6.03
N ALA A 58 -0.60 -16.81 5.75
CA ALA A 58 -1.74 -16.05 5.27
C ALA A 58 -2.65 -15.64 6.44
N PHE A 59 -3.15 -14.39 6.40
CA PHE A 59 -3.99 -13.80 7.44
C PHE A 59 -5.24 -13.19 6.82
N GLY A 60 -6.40 -13.79 7.07
CA GLY A 60 -7.68 -13.30 6.60
C GLY A 60 -8.26 -12.27 7.57
N ALA A 61 -8.54 -11.05 7.11
CA ALA A 61 -9.21 -10.03 7.90
C ALA A 61 -9.96 -9.03 7.00
N ASP A 62 -11.13 -8.55 7.42
CA ASP A 62 -11.77 -7.40 6.81
C ASP A 62 -11.33 -6.12 7.52
N LEU A 63 -10.42 -5.38 6.90
CA LEU A 63 -9.86 -4.16 7.48
C LEU A 63 -10.88 -2.99 7.54
N SER A 64 -12.06 -3.11 6.95
CA SER A 64 -13.14 -2.15 7.18
C SER A 64 -13.72 -2.23 8.60
N SER A 65 -13.45 -3.33 9.31
CA SER A 65 -13.76 -3.54 10.72
C SER A 65 -12.58 -3.11 11.60
N GLU A 66 -12.79 -2.13 12.46
CA GLU A 66 -11.77 -1.68 13.41
C GLU A 66 -11.31 -2.80 14.36
N ALA A 67 -12.24 -3.67 14.79
CA ALA A 67 -11.91 -4.81 15.64
C ALA A 67 -10.95 -5.77 14.93
N ALA A 68 -11.20 -6.10 13.65
CA ALA A 68 -10.32 -6.94 12.86
C ALA A 68 -8.93 -6.29 12.66
N CYS A 69 -8.86 -4.97 12.45
CA CYS A 69 -7.59 -4.25 12.37
C CYS A 69 -6.79 -4.37 13.68
N ARG A 70 -7.45 -4.25 14.83
CA ARG A 70 -6.79 -4.33 16.15
C ARG A 70 -6.24 -5.71 16.45
N GLU A 71 -6.89 -6.77 15.98
CA GLU A 71 -6.49 -8.17 16.20
C GLU A 71 -5.40 -8.63 15.19
N LEU A 72 -5.23 -7.98 14.06
CA LEU A 72 -4.33 -8.46 13.01
C LEU A 72 -2.87 -8.52 13.47
N VAL A 73 -2.35 -7.46 14.08
CA VAL A 73 -0.95 -7.42 14.54
C VAL A 73 -0.68 -8.44 15.65
N PRO A 74 -1.51 -8.56 16.72
CA PRO A 74 -1.39 -9.65 17.68
C PRO A 74 -1.37 -11.04 17.06
N THR A 75 -2.26 -11.30 16.11
CA THR A 75 -2.35 -12.60 15.40
C THR A 75 -1.09 -12.91 14.61
N VAL A 76 -0.56 -11.94 13.86
CA VAL A 76 0.71 -12.08 13.14
C VAL A 76 1.86 -12.37 14.10
N VAL A 77 1.95 -11.64 15.19
CA VAL A 77 3.00 -11.83 16.21
C VAL A 77 2.89 -13.20 16.87
N ALA A 78 1.69 -13.67 17.19
CA ALA A 78 1.48 -14.99 17.77
C ALA A 78 1.96 -16.13 16.83
N GLN A 79 1.78 -15.99 15.52
CA GLN A 79 2.13 -17.02 14.54
C GLN A 79 3.58 -16.93 14.05
N LEU A 80 4.09 -15.72 13.77
CA LEU A 80 5.44 -15.52 13.21
C LEU A 80 6.47 -15.07 14.25
N GLY A 81 6.06 -14.86 15.51
CA GLY A 81 6.92 -14.55 16.64
C GLY A 81 7.33 -13.09 16.77
N ARG A 82 7.20 -12.29 15.71
CA ARG A 82 7.57 -10.87 15.68
C ARG A 82 6.88 -10.14 14.52
N LEU A 83 6.88 -8.81 14.58
CA LEU A 83 6.55 -7.94 13.45
C LEU A 83 7.46 -6.71 13.51
N ASP A 84 8.08 -6.35 12.39
CA ASP A 84 9.06 -5.27 12.29
C ASP A 84 8.62 -4.16 11.34
N ALA A 85 7.80 -4.48 10.33
CA ALA A 85 7.28 -3.48 9.42
C ALA A 85 5.87 -3.82 8.92
N ILE A 86 5.15 -2.79 8.47
CA ILE A 86 3.84 -2.93 7.82
C ILE A 86 3.85 -2.18 6.50
N VAL A 87 3.37 -2.82 5.44
CA VAL A 87 3.07 -2.20 4.15
C VAL A 87 1.55 -2.12 3.98
N ASN A 88 1.00 -0.92 4.09
CA ASN A 88 -0.42 -0.65 3.90
C ASN A 88 -0.72 -0.49 2.41
N ASN A 89 -1.00 -1.62 1.73
CA ASN A 89 -1.31 -1.67 0.31
C ASN A 89 -2.80 -1.91 0.03
N ALA A 90 -3.55 -2.56 0.93
CA ALA A 90 -4.99 -2.78 0.75
C ALA A 90 -5.71 -1.45 0.50
N SER A 91 -6.58 -1.42 -0.51
CA SER A 91 -7.29 -0.20 -0.91
C SER A 91 -8.59 -0.55 -1.64
N THR A 92 -9.59 0.29 -1.47
CA THR A 92 -10.80 0.35 -2.29
C THR A 92 -10.66 1.52 -3.26
N PHE A 93 -11.01 1.28 -4.53
CA PHE A 93 -10.94 2.26 -5.62
C PHE A 93 -12.26 2.19 -6.40
N GLU A 94 -13.19 3.09 -6.08
CA GLU A 94 -14.49 3.21 -6.72
C GLU A 94 -14.61 4.57 -7.41
N TYR A 95 -15.39 4.61 -8.48
CA TYR A 95 -15.63 5.85 -9.23
C TYR A 95 -16.76 6.65 -8.60
N ASP A 96 -16.52 7.91 -8.35
CA ASP A 96 -17.49 8.94 -8.05
C ASP A 96 -16.99 10.32 -8.51
N THR A 97 -17.92 11.27 -8.60
CA THR A 97 -17.66 12.68 -8.92
C THR A 97 -18.33 13.57 -7.87
N VAL A 98 -18.21 14.90 -7.99
CA VAL A 98 -18.92 15.82 -7.09
C VAL A 98 -20.43 15.64 -7.15
N GLU A 99 -21.00 15.29 -8.30
CA GLU A 99 -22.43 15.07 -8.50
C GLU A 99 -22.94 13.76 -7.87
N THR A 100 -22.08 12.72 -7.82
CA THR A 100 -22.43 11.39 -7.28
C THR A 100 -21.84 11.12 -5.91
N PHE A 101 -21.10 12.09 -5.33
CA PHE A 101 -20.52 11.98 -4.00
C PHE A 101 -21.60 11.67 -2.93
N SER A 102 -21.25 10.77 -2.01
CA SER A 102 -22.09 10.47 -0.85
C SER A 102 -21.25 10.20 0.39
N TYR A 103 -21.82 10.48 1.56
CA TYR A 103 -21.16 10.13 2.84
C TYR A 103 -20.89 8.63 2.94
N GLY A 104 -21.77 7.78 2.40
CA GLY A 104 -21.54 6.33 2.36
C GLY A 104 -20.34 5.93 1.50
N ALA A 105 -20.14 6.57 0.33
CA ALA A 105 -18.97 6.34 -0.50
C ALA A 105 -17.69 6.79 0.23
N MET A 106 -17.72 7.96 0.84
CA MET A 106 -16.58 8.47 1.63
C MET A 106 -16.25 7.56 2.83
N GLU A 107 -17.28 7.10 3.55
CA GLU A 107 -17.08 6.19 4.68
C GLU A 107 -16.46 4.85 4.26
N ARG A 108 -16.92 4.26 3.15
CA ARG A 108 -16.30 3.02 2.62
C ARG A 108 -14.82 3.22 2.30
N HIS A 109 -14.48 4.33 1.63
CA HIS A 109 -13.08 4.64 1.32
C HIS A 109 -12.25 4.94 2.57
N TRP A 110 -12.81 5.66 3.55
CA TRP A 110 -12.15 5.91 4.83
C TRP A 110 -11.83 4.60 5.56
N ARG A 111 -12.83 3.72 5.71
CA ARG A 111 -12.70 2.43 6.39
C ARG A 111 -11.73 1.46 5.69
N ALA A 112 -11.54 1.59 4.39
CA ALA A 112 -10.62 0.73 3.63
C ALA A 112 -9.22 1.32 3.50
N ASN A 113 -9.11 2.64 3.25
CA ASN A 113 -7.86 3.25 2.79
C ASN A 113 -7.13 4.05 3.89
N THR A 114 -7.85 4.61 4.87
CA THR A 114 -7.28 5.56 5.84
C THR A 114 -7.26 5.02 7.27
N GLY A 115 -8.38 4.51 7.77
CA GLY A 115 -8.51 4.02 9.14
C GLY A 115 -7.57 2.87 9.48
N PRO A 116 -7.53 1.80 8.65
CA PRO A 116 -6.67 0.65 8.91
C PRO A 116 -5.18 1.00 9.05
N PRO A 117 -4.54 1.77 8.16
CA PRO A 117 -3.16 2.21 8.33
C PRO A 117 -2.86 2.86 9.68
N ILE A 118 -3.78 3.69 10.19
CA ILE A 118 -3.62 4.38 11.47
C ILE A 118 -3.66 3.37 12.63
N VAL A 119 -4.66 2.48 12.63
CA VAL A 119 -4.83 1.47 13.67
C VAL A 119 -3.66 0.49 13.70
N LEU A 120 -3.22 0.01 12.53
CA LEU A 120 -2.11 -0.92 12.39
C LEU A 120 -0.77 -0.29 12.79
N ALA A 121 -0.53 0.97 12.44
CA ALA A 121 0.67 1.70 12.86
C ALA A 121 0.75 1.82 14.39
N GLY A 122 -0.36 2.14 15.06
CA GLY A 122 -0.43 2.19 16.53
C GLY A 122 -0.23 0.80 17.16
N ALA A 123 -0.74 -0.26 16.54
CA ALA A 123 -0.55 -1.63 17.03
C ALA A 123 0.92 -2.08 16.89
N LEU A 124 1.56 -1.77 15.75
CA LEU A 124 2.99 -2.04 15.56
C LEU A 124 3.84 -1.29 16.59
N HIS A 125 3.55 0.01 16.81
CA HIS A 125 4.28 0.81 17.79
C HIS A 125 4.24 0.16 19.18
N ARG A 126 3.05 -0.21 19.68
CA ARG A 126 2.93 -0.90 20.99
C ARG A 126 3.73 -2.19 21.04
N HIS A 127 3.68 -3.01 19.99
CA HIS A 127 4.45 -4.25 19.91
C HIS A 127 5.96 -3.99 19.96
N LEU A 128 6.44 -3.01 19.22
CA LEU A 128 7.87 -2.67 19.19
C LEU A 128 8.37 -2.05 20.49
N CYS A 129 7.57 -1.21 21.16
CA CYS A 129 7.87 -0.72 22.51
C CYS A 129 8.08 -1.87 23.49
N THR A 130 7.19 -2.87 23.50
CA THR A 130 7.32 -4.06 24.36
C THR A 130 8.59 -4.87 24.07
N ARG A 131 9.05 -4.88 22.81
CA ARG A 131 10.27 -5.60 22.40
C ARG A 131 11.55 -4.79 22.58
N GLY A 132 11.50 -3.50 22.86
CA GLY A 132 12.66 -2.62 22.82
C GLY A 132 13.29 -2.52 21.41
N ALA A 133 12.46 -2.52 20.37
CA ALA A 133 12.88 -2.55 18.98
C ALA A 133 12.29 -1.37 18.19
N THR A 134 12.82 -1.13 17.00
CA THR A 134 12.31 -0.11 16.06
C THR A 134 11.76 -0.75 14.80
N GLY A 135 10.91 -0.03 14.06
CA GLY A 135 10.30 -0.54 12.85
C GLY A 135 9.87 0.53 11.84
N CYS A 136 9.13 0.09 10.82
CA CYS A 136 8.71 0.96 9.73
C CYS A 136 7.28 0.65 9.27
N VAL A 137 6.54 1.71 8.94
CA VAL A 137 5.27 1.62 8.21
C VAL A 137 5.45 2.29 6.86
N VAL A 138 5.04 1.63 5.78
CA VAL A 138 4.99 2.19 4.43
C VAL A 138 3.55 2.20 3.93
N ASN A 139 3.02 3.40 3.66
CA ASN A 139 1.67 3.60 3.15
C ASN A 139 1.69 3.75 1.62
N LEU A 140 0.92 2.92 0.90
CA LEU A 140 0.69 3.10 -0.54
C LEU A 140 -0.32 4.24 -0.74
N LEU A 141 0.18 5.34 -1.24
CA LEU A 141 -0.55 6.55 -1.62
C LEU A 141 -0.91 6.51 -3.12
N ASP A 142 -0.97 7.68 -3.74
CA ASP A 142 -1.23 7.85 -5.17
C ASP A 142 -0.56 9.15 -5.65
N GLN A 143 0.09 9.13 -6.82
CA GLN A 143 0.68 10.32 -7.42
C GLN A 143 -0.35 11.44 -7.67
N LYS A 144 -1.64 11.08 -7.86
CA LYS A 144 -2.75 11.99 -8.06
C LYS A 144 -2.87 13.08 -6.98
N LEU A 145 -2.34 12.83 -5.77
CA LEU A 145 -2.34 13.81 -4.68
C LEU A 145 -1.49 15.06 -4.97
N TRP A 146 -0.51 14.96 -5.87
CA TRP A 146 0.34 16.10 -6.29
C TRP A 146 -0.20 16.81 -7.54
N ASN A 147 -1.15 16.18 -8.22
CA ASN A 147 -1.79 16.71 -9.43
C ASN A 147 -3.24 16.21 -9.49
N PRO A 148 -4.13 16.68 -8.59
CA PRO A 148 -5.47 16.18 -8.46
C PRO A 148 -6.34 16.54 -9.68
N ASN A 149 -7.19 15.62 -10.07
CA ASN A 149 -8.28 15.79 -11.01
C ASN A 149 -9.62 15.39 -10.35
N PRO A 150 -10.78 15.75 -10.91
CA PRO A 150 -12.08 15.60 -10.24
C PRO A 150 -12.60 14.15 -10.17
N ASP A 151 -11.99 13.22 -10.87
CA ASP A 151 -12.45 11.82 -10.94
C ASP A 151 -12.06 11.05 -9.67
N HIS A 152 -12.87 10.06 -9.27
CA HIS A 152 -12.65 9.25 -8.07
C HIS A 152 -12.51 10.09 -6.79
N LEU A 153 -13.47 10.98 -6.55
CA LEU A 153 -13.37 12.02 -5.52
C LEU A 153 -13.18 11.42 -4.12
N SER A 154 -14.06 10.49 -3.70
CA SER A 154 -13.97 9.85 -2.36
C SER A 154 -12.67 9.08 -2.18
N TYR A 155 -12.20 8.38 -3.20
CA TYR A 155 -10.89 7.74 -3.19
C TYR A 155 -9.77 8.74 -2.97
N THR A 156 -9.72 9.81 -3.78
CA THR A 156 -8.69 10.85 -3.71
C THR A 156 -8.66 11.48 -2.33
N LEU A 157 -9.81 11.83 -1.75
CA LEU A 157 -9.92 12.40 -0.41
C LEU A 157 -9.42 11.41 0.67
N SER A 158 -9.73 10.12 0.54
CA SER A 158 -9.22 9.11 1.48
C SER A 158 -7.70 8.96 1.42
N LYS A 159 -7.11 9.02 0.22
CA LYS A 159 -5.65 8.98 0.05
C LYS A 159 -4.97 10.28 0.53
N ALA A 160 -5.59 11.44 0.35
CA ALA A 160 -5.13 12.71 0.91
C ALA A 160 -5.12 12.67 2.45
N ALA A 161 -6.17 12.11 3.06
CA ALA A 161 -6.21 11.88 4.50
C ALA A 161 -5.10 10.93 4.97
N LEU A 162 -4.81 9.86 4.21
CA LEU A 162 -3.70 8.95 4.50
C LEU A 162 -2.33 9.62 4.35
N GLN A 163 -2.16 10.53 3.38
CA GLN A 163 -0.93 11.32 3.23
C GLN A 163 -0.71 12.20 4.47
N ALA A 164 -1.73 12.93 4.92
CA ALA A 164 -1.66 13.72 6.13
C ALA A 164 -1.37 12.85 7.37
N ALA A 165 -2.04 11.69 7.48
CA ALA A 165 -1.79 10.72 8.54
C ALA A 165 -0.36 10.18 8.51
N THR A 166 0.25 9.99 7.34
CA THR A 166 1.64 9.53 7.20
C THR A 166 2.60 10.48 7.92
N VAL A 167 2.43 11.78 7.74
CA VAL A 167 3.28 12.81 8.40
C VAL A 167 2.99 12.88 9.91
N ALA A 168 1.71 12.90 10.28
CA ALA A 168 1.31 12.98 11.70
C ALA A 168 1.78 11.76 12.50
N LEU A 169 1.63 10.54 11.94
CA LEU A 169 2.10 9.31 12.55
C LEU A 169 3.63 9.24 12.63
N ALA A 170 4.34 9.76 11.63
CA ALA A 170 5.80 9.84 11.67
C ALA A 170 6.30 10.66 12.87
N GLN A 171 5.61 11.75 13.21
CA GLN A 171 5.90 12.56 14.40
C GLN A 171 5.48 11.86 15.69
N ALA A 172 4.27 11.29 15.72
CA ALA A 172 3.69 10.73 16.94
C ALA A 172 4.35 9.41 17.38
N LEU A 173 4.89 8.62 16.45
CA LEU A 173 5.42 7.27 16.72
C LEU A 173 6.96 7.24 16.76
N ALA A 174 7.62 8.36 16.49
CA ALA A 174 9.07 8.46 16.64
C ALA A 174 9.47 8.39 18.13
N PRO A 175 10.66 7.85 18.45
CA PRO A 175 11.68 7.30 17.56
C PRO A 175 11.46 5.80 17.23
N ILE A 176 10.38 5.19 17.68
CA ILE A 176 10.16 3.72 17.62
C ILE A 176 9.74 3.29 16.22
N VAL A 177 8.81 4.01 15.58
CA VAL A 177 8.30 3.65 14.25
C VAL A 177 8.51 4.81 13.28
N ARG A 178 9.19 4.53 12.16
CA ARG A 178 9.23 5.42 11.01
C ARG A 178 7.97 5.20 10.17
N VAL A 179 7.40 6.26 9.64
CA VAL A 179 6.22 6.16 8.76
C VAL A 179 6.51 6.93 7.47
N CYS A 180 6.43 6.24 6.33
CA CYS A 180 6.73 6.79 5.01
C CYS A 180 5.60 6.46 4.04
N GLY A 181 5.57 7.16 2.91
CA GLY A 181 4.66 6.92 1.80
C GLY A 181 5.39 6.50 0.53
N VAL A 182 4.73 5.70 -0.30
CA VAL A 182 5.07 5.49 -1.72
C VAL A 182 3.85 5.88 -2.53
N ALA A 183 4.01 6.72 -3.53
CA ALA A 183 2.94 7.20 -4.40
C ALA A 183 3.17 6.67 -5.83
N PRO A 184 2.52 5.56 -6.22
CA PRO A 184 2.60 5.01 -7.56
C PRO A 184 1.92 5.90 -8.60
N GLY A 185 2.41 5.83 -9.84
CA GLY A 185 1.67 6.22 -11.04
C GLY A 185 0.85 5.06 -11.61
N VAL A 186 0.58 5.10 -12.92
CA VAL A 186 -0.12 4.03 -13.66
C VAL A 186 0.76 2.78 -13.69
N THR A 187 0.55 1.89 -12.71
CA THR A 187 1.41 0.72 -12.47
C THR A 187 0.84 -0.58 -13.03
N LEU A 188 -0.48 -0.74 -12.98
CA LEU A 188 -1.22 -1.92 -13.45
C LEU A 188 -2.55 -1.49 -14.09
N PRO A 189 -3.06 -2.24 -15.08
CA PRO A 189 -4.38 -1.95 -15.62
C PRO A 189 -5.46 -1.89 -14.55
N SER A 190 -6.33 -0.90 -14.60
CA SER A 190 -7.42 -0.67 -13.63
C SER A 190 -8.77 -0.76 -14.32
N GLY A 191 -9.74 -1.44 -13.65
CA GLY A 191 -11.09 -1.58 -14.17
C GLY A 191 -11.15 -2.16 -15.60
N PRO A 192 -11.92 -1.55 -16.51
CA PRO A 192 -12.11 -2.02 -17.89
C PRO A 192 -10.99 -1.59 -18.85
N MET A 193 -9.84 -1.11 -18.36
CA MET A 193 -8.73 -0.64 -19.18
C MET A 193 -8.15 -1.79 -20.03
N THR A 194 -8.13 -1.64 -21.36
CA THR A 194 -7.43 -2.57 -22.24
C THR A 194 -5.91 -2.41 -22.12
N ILE A 195 -5.15 -3.40 -22.60
CA ILE A 195 -3.68 -3.35 -22.59
C ILE A 195 -3.16 -2.16 -23.39
N GLU A 196 -3.76 -1.88 -24.55
CA GLU A 196 -3.38 -0.77 -25.44
C GLU A 196 -3.58 0.59 -24.73
N ARG A 197 -4.72 0.77 -24.06
CA ARG A 197 -4.99 1.98 -23.25
C ARG A 197 -4.05 2.13 -22.08
N PHE A 198 -3.74 1.03 -21.42
CA PHE A 198 -2.76 1.02 -20.34
C PHE A 198 -1.37 1.46 -20.83
N GLU A 199 -0.90 0.92 -21.93
CA GLU A 199 0.39 1.31 -22.51
C GLU A 199 0.38 2.77 -23.00
N ALA A 200 -0.74 3.26 -23.58
CA ALA A 200 -0.89 4.66 -23.93
C ALA A 200 -0.80 5.57 -22.69
N ALA A 201 -1.53 5.24 -21.62
CA ALA A 201 -1.50 5.98 -20.36
C ALA A 201 -0.09 6.05 -19.75
N ARG A 202 0.68 4.96 -19.80
CA ARG A 202 2.07 4.93 -19.31
C ARG A 202 3.00 5.86 -20.08
N ARG A 203 2.78 6.03 -21.38
CA ARG A 203 3.58 6.94 -22.24
C ARG A 203 3.24 8.41 -22.07
N MET A 204 2.12 8.73 -21.40
CA MET A 204 1.74 10.12 -21.10
C MET A 204 2.56 10.74 -19.96
N THR A 205 3.54 10.04 -19.41
CA THR A 205 4.44 10.53 -18.37
C THR A 205 5.69 11.15 -18.97
N PRO A 206 6.36 12.12 -18.31
CA PRO A 206 7.61 12.72 -18.80
C PRO A 206 8.73 11.73 -19.14
N LEU A 207 8.81 10.59 -18.44
CA LEU A 207 9.77 9.53 -18.76
C LEU A 207 9.27 8.56 -19.84
N GLU A 208 8.11 8.82 -20.46
CA GLU A 208 7.42 7.95 -21.42
C GLU A 208 7.23 6.50 -20.91
N ARG A 209 7.39 6.32 -19.63
CA ARG A 209 7.13 5.08 -18.88
C ARG A 209 6.67 5.42 -17.46
N SER A 210 5.62 4.79 -17.02
CA SER A 210 5.21 4.86 -15.63
C SER A 210 5.87 3.74 -14.81
N SER A 211 5.57 3.69 -13.52
CA SER A 211 6.08 2.65 -12.63
C SER A 211 5.63 1.25 -13.04
N THR A 212 6.43 0.26 -12.70
CA THR A 212 6.09 -1.16 -12.70
C THR A 212 5.88 -1.64 -11.27
N PRO A 213 5.23 -2.81 -11.05
CA PRO A 213 5.17 -3.42 -9.72
C PRO A 213 6.55 -3.62 -9.07
N ALA A 214 7.59 -3.90 -9.84
CA ALA A 214 8.95 -4.05 -9.36
C ALA A 214 9.56 -2.71 -8.88
N ASP A 215 9.29 -1.60 -9.58
CA ASP A 215 9.73 -0.27 -9.16
C ASP A 215 9.11 0.11 -7.80
N ILE A 216 7.81 -0.18 -7.62
CA ILE A 216 7.11 0.08 -6.36
C ILE A 216 7.64 -0.81 -5.23
N ALA A 217 7.81 -2.11 -5.48
CA ALA A 217 8.35 -3.03 -4.48
C ALA A 217 9.75 -2.63 -4.03
N SER A 218 10.61 -2.21 -4.97
CA SER A 218 11.95 -1.71 -4.69
C SER A 218 11.93 -0.44 -3.83
N ALA A 219 11.02 0.52 -4.11
CA ALA A 219 10.85 1.73 -3.30
C ALA A 219 10.37 1.41 -1.88
N VAL A 220 9.41 0.49 -1.74
CA VAL A 220 8.94 0.00 -0.43
C VAL A 220 10.09 -0.60 0.37
N ARG A 221 10.84 -1.51 -0.22
CA ARG A 221 11.99 -2.16 0.43
C ARG A 221 13.08 -1.15 0.81
N PHE A 222 13.38 -0.19 -0.06
CA PHE A 222 14.30 0.91 0.24
C PHE A 222 13.87 1.67 1.49
N LEU A 223 12.60 2.09 1.59
CA LEU A 223 12.09 2.82 2.75
C LEU A 223 12.11 1.99 4.03
N ILE A 224 11.83 0.69 3.97
CA ILE A 224 11.94 -0.20 5.12
C ILE A 224 13.39 -0.22 5.64
N GLY A 225 14.38 -0.26 4.74
CA GLY A 225 15.79 -0.32 5.08
C GLY A 225 16.48 1.02 5.33
N ALA A 226 15.80 2.17 5.22
CA ALA A 226 16.39 3.51 5.30
C ALA A 226 16.17 4.17 6.68
N PRO A 227 17.05 4.02 7.68
CA PRO A 227 16.78 4.38 9.08
C PRO A 227 16.64 5.89 9.33
N ALA A 228 17.14 6.73 8.45
CA ALA A 228 17.11 8.18 8.58
C ALA A 228 15.91 8.84 7.84
N ILE A 229 14.99 8.04 7.25
CA ILE A 229 13.88 8.56 6.46
C ILE A 229 12.56 8.29 7.19
N THR A 230 11.80 9.36 7.47
CA THR A 230 10.44 9.30 8.02
C THR A 230 9.64 10.54 7.61
N GLY A 231 8.31 10.46 7.60
CA GLY A 231 7.41 11.59 7.29
C GLY A 231 7.41 12.03 5.82
N THR A 232 8.08 11.32 4.93
CA THR A 232 8.18 11.65 3.50
C THR A 232 7.47 10.63 2.62
N THR A 233 7.21 11.03 1.38
CA THR A 233 6.63 10.16 0.35
C THR A 233 7.53 10.15 -0.89
N LEU A 234 7.84 8.95 -1.37
CA LEU A 234 8.50 8.77 -2.67
C LEU A 234 7.45 8.68 -3.77
N LEU A 235 7.54 9.59 -4.74
CA LEU A 235 6.78 9.53 -5.99
C LEU A 235 7.49 8.55 -6.94
N VAL A 236 6.77 7.50 -7.34
CA VAL A 236 7.28 6.46 -8.24
C VAL A 236 6.30 6.32 -9.40
N ASP A 237 6.33 7.26 -10.34
CA ASP A 237 5.26 7.50 -11.30
C ASP A 237 5.75 7.92 -12.72
N GLY A 238 7.06 7.85 -12.98
CA GLY A 238 7.62 8.30 -14.24
C GLY A 238 7.50 9.82 -14.48
N GLY A 239 7.27 10.59 -13.42
CA GLY A 239 7.03 12.03 -13.49
C GLY A 239 5.58 12.41 -13.82
N GLN A 240 4.64 11.48 -13.75
CA GLN A 240 3.22 11.73 -14.04
C GLN A 240 2.66 12.92 -13.26
N HIS A 241 3.07 13.11 -12.00
CA HIS A 241 2.66 14.23 -11.16
C HIS A 241 3.09 15.62 -11.68
N LEU A 242 4.05 15.70 -12.61
CA LEU A 242 4.50 16.95 -13.23
C LEU A 242 3.63 17.37 -14.43
N ALA A 243 2.86 16.43 -14.97
CA ALA A 243 2.00 16.65 -16.14
C ALA A 243 0.53 16.77 -15.70
N GLY A 244 0.04 18.00 -15.57
CA GLY A 244 -1.35 18.29 -15.20
C GLY A 244 -2.35 17.68 -16.17
N GLN A 245 -3.28 16.86 -15.65
CA GLN A 245 -4.30 16.24 -16.46
C GLN A 245 -5.69 16.59 -15.93
N PRO A 246 -6.63 17.06 -16.81
CA PRO A 246 -7.95 17.49 -16.39
C PRO A 246 -8.85 16.33 -15.92
N ARG A 247 -8.54 15.11 -16.31
CA ARG A 247 -9.27 13.87 -16.02
C ARG A 247 -8.31 12.77 -15.61
N ASP A 248 -8.82 11.71 -15.01
CA ASP A 248 -8.05 10.50 -14.78
C ASP A 248 -7.61 9.87 -16.11
N VAL A 249 -6.39 9.33 -16.16
CA VAL A 249 -5.82 8.72 -17.36
C VAL A 249 -6.69 7.58 -17.94
N LEU A 250 -7.51 6.96 -17.11
CA LEU A 250 -8.50 5.97 -17.51
C LEU A 250 -9.47 6.54 -18.57
N PHE A 251 -9.80 7.84 -18.49
CA PHE A 251 -10.70 8.54 -19.40
C PHE A 251 -9.98 9.19 -20.57
N LEU A 252 -8.78 9.74 -20.35
CA LEU A 252 -7.98 10.41 -21.39
C LEU A 252 -7.47 9.44 -22.46
N SER A 253 -7.06 8.26 -22.08
CA SER A 253 -6.62 7.23 -23.02
C SER A 253 -7.75 6.68 -23.92
N ALA A 254 -9.01 7.04 -23.67
CA ALA A 254 -10.16 6.67 -24.49
C ALA A 254 -10.38 7.64 -25.67
N GLU A 255 -9.90 8.89 -25.57
CA GLU A 255 -10.09 9.92 -26.61
C GLU A 255 -8.94 9.95 -27.63
N ALA A 256 -7.85 9.23 -27.36
CA ALA A 256 -6.66 9.16 -28.22
C ALA A 256 -6.68 7.98 -29.24
N SER A 257 -7.84 7.35 -29.43
CA SER A 257 -8.01 6.16 -30.31
C SER A 257 -8.88 6.52 -31.54
#